data_f16216ee020d3e9ef653779a06253d81
#
_entry.id   f16216ee020d3e9ef653779a06253d81
#
_cell.length_a   1.000
_cell.length_b   1.000
_cell.length_c   1.000
_cell.angle_alpha   90.00
_cell.angle_beta   90.00
_cell.angle_gamma   90.00
#
_symmetry.space_group_name_H-M   'P 1'
#
loop_
_entity.id
_entity.type
_entity.pdbx_description
1 polymer ?
#
loop_
_entity_poly.entity_id
_entity_poly.type
_entity_poly.pdbx_seq_one_letter_code
_entity_poly.pdbx_strand_id
1 'polypeptide(L)'
;VLGSVAMLLGFLFLYRETGTFDFIELAEKGRDVSPLIFCAVLAGLWVKVPLAPLHIWQAPAYAAAPTPVTMLLTGVMSKMGVYGFLRIIVPIFPEQLKQHAGTLMAFALLTILWGAFLALRQTDLKRLLTFSSLNHVAYCVLGVGALGIAADGLKVDAHALATQGIILQMFAHGLAAAGLFYLVGLLEERTGLRGRNDFGGLSAVTPRFAAVFFILTFCSLGLPFMAGFAAEFLIFSGTFAVAPGVTVAATLGLLATAVFLLTMLQRVFTGPVNEQYKSMPDLTRNEILILTPIIILIFWAGIYPTTWLEFSQKLTQMIP
;
A
#
# COMPACT_ATOMS: atom_id res chain seq x y z
N VAL A 1 7.97 -4.25 18.41
CA VAL A 1 8.50 -5.38 19.19
C VAL A 1 7.39 -6.41 19.45
N LEU A 2 6.24 -6.05 20.10
CA LEU A 2 5.19 -7.00 20.48
C LEU A 2 4.68 -7.86 19.31
N GLY A 3 4.33 -7.25 18.15
CA GLY A 3 3.88 -7.99 16.99
C GLY A 3 4.92 -8.96 16.44
N SER A 4 6.20 -8.56 16.43
CA SER A 4 7.30 -9.45 15.98
C SER A 4 7.54 -10.61 16.92
N VAL A 5 7.40 -10.40 18.23
CA VAL A 5 7.49 -11.49 19.23
C VAL A 5 6.32 -12.45 19.10
N ALA A 6 5.10 -11.95 18.96
CA ALA A 6 3.93 -12.80 18.74
C ALA A 6 4.08 -13.68 17.47
N MET A 7 4.55 -13.08 16.36
CA MET A 7 4.79 -13.80 15.12
C MET A 7 5.90 -14.85 15.25
N LEU A 8 6.99 -14.52 15.95
CA LEU A 8 8.09 -15.47 16.22
C LEU A 8 7.58 -16.67 17.03
N LEU A 9 6.83 -16.42 18.10
CA LEU A 9 6.22 -17.49 18.89
C LEU A 9 5.26 -18.31 18.03
N GLY A 10 4.45 -17.67 17.18
CA GLY A 10 3.60 -18.36 16.21
C GLY A 10 4.37 -19.33 15.33
N PHE A 11 5.52 -18.93 14.76
CA PHE A 11 6.38 -19.81 13.95
C PHE A 11 7.01 -20.93 14.76
N LEU A 12 7.44 -20.69 15.99
CA LEU A 12 7.99 -21.73 16.85
C LEU A 12 6.93 -22.79 17.22
N PHE A 13 5.71 -22.36 17.54
CA PHE A 13 4.61 -23.30 17.79
C PHE A 13 4.18 -24.03 16.51
N LEU A 14 4.17 -23.35 15.35
CA LEU A 14 3.94 -23.99 14.06
C LEU A 14 4.95 -25.12 13.80
N TYR A 15 6.24 -24.86 14.02
CA TYR A 15 7.27 -25.89 13.94
C TYR A 15 7.03 -27.05 14.90
N ARG A 16 6.64 -26.75 16.13
CA ARG A 16 6.35 -27.77 17.15
C ARG A 16 5.20 -28.72 16.72
N GLU A 17 4.18 -28.18 16.06
CA GLU A 17 3.05 -28.97 15.59
C GLU A 17 3.33 -29.73 14.27
N THR A 18 4.07 -29.10 13.34
CA THR A 18 4.28 -29.64 11.99
C THR A 18 5.61 -30.37 11.80
N GLY A 19 6.62 -30.05 12.63
CA GLY A 19 7.98 -30.60 12.56
C GLY A 19 8.84 -30.00 11.43
N THR A 20 8.38 -28.96 10.73
CA THR A 20 9.06 -28.39 9.57
C THR A 20 8.94 -26.88 9.49
N PHE A 21 9.89 -26.23 8.78
CA PHE A 21 9.79 -24.85 8.29
C PHE A 21 9.75 -24.78 6.76
N ASP A 22 9.71 -25.92 6.08
CA ASP A 22 9.57 -25.94 4.63
C ASP A 22 8.18 -25.45 4.22
N PHE A 23 8.15 -24.48 3.30
CA PHE A 23 6.88 -23.87 2.88
C PHE A 23 5.95 -24.82 2.15
N ILE A 24 6.47 -25.78 1.41
CA ILE A 24 5.67 -26.75 0.66
C ILE A 24 5.02 -27.73 1.64
N GLU A 25 5.81 -28.25 2.58
CA GLU A 25 5.29 -29.14 3.63
C GLU A 25 4.30 -28.40 4.56
N LEU A 26 4.56 -27.12 4.89
CA LEU A 26 3.66 -26.32 5.71
C LEU A 26 2.32 -26.05 5.00
N ALA A 27 2.29 -25.88 3.69
CA ALA A 27 1.04 -25.72 2.94
C ALA A 27 0.15 -26.96 3.01
N GLU A 28 0.75 -28.15 3.16
CA GLU A 28 0.01 -29.42 3.35
C GLU A 28 -0.41 -29.64 4.80
N LYS A 29 0.53 -29.45 5.74
CA LYS A 29 0.36 -29.75 7.18
C LYS A 29 -0.31 -28.61 7.98
N GLY A 30 -0.23 -27.38 7.51
CA GLY A 30 -0.69 -26.18 8.23
C GLY A 30 -2.20 -26.02 8.32
N ARG A 31 -2.97 -26.82 7.56
CA ARG A 31 -4.45 -26.74 7.53
C ARG A 31 -5.10 -27.05 8.88
N ASP A 32 -4.52 -27.97 9.64
CA ASP A 32 -5.08 -28.46 10.91
C ASP A 32 -4.41 -27.89 12.16
N VAL A 33 -3.56 -26.86 12.02
CA VAL A 33 -2.88 -26.24 13.16
C VAL A 33 -3.81 -25.40 14.02
N SER A 34 -3.42 -25.25 15.28
CA SER A 34 -4.18 -24.48 16.27
C SER A 34 -4.50 -23.06 15.79
N PRO A 35 -5.75 -22.58 15.93
CA PRO A 35 -6.12 -21.19 15.62
C PRO A 35 -5.29 -20.13 16.34
N LEU A 36 -4.72 -20.45 17.49
CA LEU A 36 -3.85 -19.55 18.25
C LEU A 36 -2.56 -19.26 17.48
N ILE A 37 -2.00 -20.24 16.74
CA ILE A 37 -0.82 -20.06 15.91
C ILE A 37 -1.13 -19.09 14.76
N PHE A 38 -2.25 -19.30 14.08
CA PHE A 38 -2.74 -18.35 13.07
C PHE A 38 -2.87 -16.93 13.63
N CYS A 39 -3.55 -16.76 14.78
CA CYS A 39 -3.71 -15.45 15.42
C CYS A 39 -2.37 -14.81 15.80
N ALA A 40 -1.39 -15.57 16.27
CA ALA A 40 -0.08 -15.06 16.63
C ALA A 40 0.70 -14.57 15.40
N VAL A 41 0.71 -15.33 14.30
CA VAL A 41 1.32 -14.93 13.03
C VAL A 41 0.59 -13.72 12.44
N LEU A 42 -0.75 -13.78 12.42
CA LEU A 42 -1.61 -12.70 11.93
C LEU A 42 -1.36 -11.38 12.69
N ALA A 43 -1.24 -11.42 14.02
CA ALA A 43 -0.97 -10.24 14.84
C ALA A 43 0.34 -9.55 14.45
N GLY A 44 1.38 -10.33 14.16
CA GLY A 44 2.66 -9.77 13.69
C GLY A 44 2.55 -9.12 12.32
N LEU A 45 1.86 -9.75 11.38
CA LEU A 45 1.60 -9.19 10.06
C LEU A 45 0.69 -7.96 10.13
N TRP A 46 -0.31 -7.96 11.02
CA TRP A 46 -1.21 -6.84 11.26
C TRP A 46 -0.49 -5.56 11.71
N VAL A 47 0.50 -5.71 12.59
CA VAL A 47 1.37 -4.59 12.99
C VAL A 47 2.24 -4.11 11.82
N LYS A 48 2.78 -5.03 11.00
CA LYS A 48 3.65 -4.68 9.86
C LYS A 48 2.90 -4.00 8.72
N VAL A 49 1.67 -4.44 8.44
CA VAL A 49 0.77 -3.84 7.42
C VAL A 49 0.04 -2.60 7.94
N PRO A 50 0.36 -2.13 9.09
CA PRO A 50 -0.29 -1.21 10.03
C PRO A 50 -1.81 -1.09 9.90
N LEU A 51 -2.53 -2.21 10.09
CA LEU A 51 -3.99 -2.17 10.09
C LEU A 51 -4.53 -1.56 11.40
N ALA A 52 -5.68 -0.90 11.32
CA ALA A 52 -6.35 -0.40 12.50
C ALA A 52 -6.72 -1.56 13.47
N PRO A 53 -6.54 -1.38 14.80
CA PRO A 53 -6.04 -0.21 15.51
C PRO A 53 -4.51 -0.15 15.64
N LEU A 54 -3.73 -1.13 15.15
CA LEU A 54 -2.30 -1.26 15.37
C LEU A 54 -1.43 -0.36 14.45
N HIS A 55 -2.03 0.60 13.73
CA HIS A 55 -1.37 1.54 12.81
C HIS A 55 -0.75 2.77 13.47
N ILE A 56 -0.99 3.00 14.76
CA ILE A 56 -0.65 4.26 15.46
C ILE A 56 0.83 4.61 15.45
N TRP A 57 1.71 3.62 15.30
CA TRP A 57 3.15 3.80 15.25
C TRP A 57 3.65 4.39 13.91
N GLN A 58 2.89 4.19 12.81
CA GLN A 58 3.34 4.46 11.46
C GLN A 58 3.58 5.95 11.21
N ALA A 59 2.59 6.81 11.49
CA ALA A 59 2.69 8.24 11.19
C ALA A 59 3.81 8.95 11.99
N PRO A 60 3.97 8.72 13.30
CA PRO A 60 5.12 9.27 14.03
C PRO A 60 6.46 8.78 13.50
N ALA A 61 6.58 7.47 13.22
CA ALA A 61 7.81 6.88 12.70
C ALA A 61 8.22 7.44 11.34
N TYR A 62 7.28 7.53 10.40
CA TYR A 62 7.54 8.04 9.05
C TYR A 62 7.85 9.54 9.03
N ALA A 63 7.18 10.32 9.90
CA ALA A 63 7.43 11.75 10.01
C ALA A 63 8.78 12.09 10.65
N ALA A 64 9.24 11.28 11.61
CA ALA A 64 10.51 11.48 12.32
C ALA A 64 11.71 10.92 11.55
N ALA A 65 11.52 9.93 10.70
CA ALA A 65 12.61 9.29 9.96
C ALA A 65 13.20 10.22 8.89
N PRO A 66 14.53 10.12 8.64
CA PRO A 66 15.15 10.74 7.47
C PRO A 66 14.48 10.26 6.17
N THR A 67 14.45 11.13 5.16
CA THR A 67 13.74 10.87 3.90
C THR A 67 14.10 9.52 3.26
N PRO A 68 15.37 9.10 3.10
CA PRO A 68 15.71 7.80 2.54
C PRO A 68 15.13 6.63 3.34
N VAL A 69 15.11 6.75 4.68
CA VAL A 69 14.53 5.72 5.55
C VAL A 69 13.01 5.66 5.38
N THR A 70 12.34 6.82 5.29
CA THR A 70 10.89 6.87 5.04
C THR A 70 10.54 6.25 3.68
N MET A 71 11.34 6.49 2.64
CA MET A 71 11.17 5.85 1.33
C MET A 71 11.24 4.33 1.42
N LEU A 72 12.19 3.77 2.19
CA LEU A 72 12.30 2.32 2.41
C LEU A 72 11.15 1.78 3.26
N LEU A 73 10.73 2.50 4.31
CA LEU A 73 9.62 2.11 5.17
C LEU A 73 8.32 1.99 4.36
N THR A 74 8.03 2.98 3.51
CA THR A 74 6.81 2.97 2.70
C THR A 74 6.95 2.12 1.43
N GLY A 75 8.09 2.19 0.73
CA GLY A 75 8.30 1.51 -0.54
C GLY A 75 8.42 0.00 -0.42
N VAL A 76 9.08 -0.49 0.64
CA VAL A 76 9.44 -1.90 0.81
C VAL A 76 8.85 -2.50 2.07
N MET A 77 9.13 -1.94 3.26
CA MET A 77 8.81 -2.61 4.52
C MET A 77 7.32 -2.89 4.73
N SER A 78 6.45 -1.95 4.40
CA SER A 78 5.00 -2.16 4.51
C SER A 78 4.51 -3.27 3.57
N LYS A 79 5.15 -3.43 2.40
CA LYS A 79 4.82 -4.49 1.43
C LYS A 79 5.31 -5.86 1.86
N MET A 80 6.37 -5.95 2.67
CA MET A 80 6.78 -7.23 3.27
C MET A 80 5.68 -7.82 4.17
N GLY A 81 4.85 -6.99 4.82
CA GLY A 81 3.68 -7.46 5.55
C GLY A 81 2.62 -8.04 4.61
N VAL A 82 2.32 -7.37 3.50
CA VAL A 82 1.39 -7.86 2.46
C VAL A 82 1.91 -9.14 1.81
N TYR A 83 3.23 -9.20 1.52
CA TYR A 83 3.89 -10.41 1.06
C TYR A 83 3.70 -11.56 2.06
N GLY A 84 3.83 -11.28 3.38
CA GLY A 84 3.57 -12.27 4.42
C GLY A 84 2.13 -12.80 4.39
N PHE A 85 1.13 -11.97 4.11
CA PHE A 85 -0.24 -12.45 3.89
C PHE A 85 -0.33 -13.40 2.70
N LEU A 86 0.25 -13.03 1.55
CA LEU A 86 0.21 -13.86 0.34
C LEU A 86 1.02 -15.15 0.47
N ARG A 87 2.20 -15.09 1.11
CA ARG A 87 3.14 -16.22 1.15
C ARG A 87 2.97 -17.14 2.35
N ILE A 88 2.40 -16.63 3.45
CA ILE A 88 2.26 -17.36 4.71
C ILE A 88 0.79 -17.63 5.00
N ILE A 89 -0.04 -16.58 5.10
CA ILE A 89 -1.43 -16.74 5.53
C ILE A 89 -2.25 -17.52 4.49
N VAL A 90 -2.17 -17.13 3.22
CA VAL A 90 -2.97 -17.76 2.16
C VAL A 90 -2.66 -19.26 1.99
N PRO A 91 -1.39 -19.70 1.82
CA PRO A 91 -1.11 -21.10 1.56
C PRO A 91 -1.06 -21.98 2.83
N ILE A 92 -0.61 -21.44 3.97
CA ILE A 92 -0.40 -22.26 5.19
C ILE A 92 -1.68 -22.35 6.03
N PHE A 93 -2.48 -21.29 6.05
CA PHE A 93 -3.68 -21.22 6.91
C PHE A 93 -4.98 -21.00 6.12
N PRO A 94 -5.26 -21.77 5.04
CA PRO A 94 -6.42 -21.52 4.17
C PRO A 94 -7.75 -21.65 4.91
N GLU A 95 -7.92 -22.62 5.80
CA GLU A 95 -9.16 -22.82 6.56
C GLU A 95 -9.40 -21.69 7.58
N GLN A 96 -8.35 -21.28 8.28
CA GLN A 96 -8.43 -20.15 9.23
C GLN A 96 -8.67 -18.82 8.49
N LEU A 97 -8.03 -18.64 7.32
CA LEU A 97 -8.27 -17.49 6.48
C LEU A 97 -9.74 -17.45 6.01
N LYS A 98 -10.27 -18.55 5.53
CA LYS A 98 -11.68 -18.68 5.13
C LYS A 98 -12.62 -18.32 6.27
N GLN A 99 -12.39 -18.88 7.46
CA GLN A 99 -13.20 -18.61 8.66
C GLN A 99 -13.17 -17.13 9.09
N HIS A 100 -12.03 -16.46 8.95
CA HIS A 100 -11.83 -15.08 9.41
C HIS A 100 -11.84 -14.03 8.27
N ALA A 101 -12.11 -14.44 7.02
CA ALA A 101 -12.07 -13.56 5.85
C ALA A 101 -12.97 -12.33 6.01
N GLY A 102 -14.20 -12.50 6.46
CA GLY A 102 -15.12 -11.40 6.71
C GLY A 102 -14.62 -10.41 7.77
N THR A 103 -14.02 -10.92 8.84
CA THR A 103 -13.41 -10.10 9.89
C THR A 103 -12.22 -9.31 9.34
N LEU A 104 -11.35 -9.96 8.56
CA LEU A 104 -10.21 -9.32 7.92
C LEU A 104 -10.64 -8.20 6.98
N MET A 105 -11.67 -8.45 6.16
CA MET A 105 -12.26 -7.45 5.27
C MET A 105 -12.87 -6.27 6.04
N ALA A 106 -13.55 -6.53 7.16
CA ALA A 106 -14.14 -5.48 8.00
C ALA A 106 -13.04 -4.56 8.57
N PHE A 107 -11.94 -5.12 9.06
CA PHE A 107 -10.82 -4.33 9.55
C PHE A 107 -10.04 -3.63 8.42
N ALA A 108 -9.94 -4.24 7.25
CA ALA A 108 -9.39 -3.58 6.07
C ALA A 108 -10.25 -2.36 5.67
N LEU A 109 -11.58 -2.53 5.60
CA LEU A 109 -12.51 -1.44 5.33
C LEU A 109 -12.42 -0.33 6.39
N LEU A 110 -12.40 -0.70 7.67
CA LEU A 110 -12.20 0.26 8.76
C LEU A 110 -10.89 1.04 8.57
N THR A 111 -9.80 0.35 8.21
CA THR A 111 -8.49 0.98 7.99
C THR A 111 -8.51 1.91 6.78
N ILE A 112 -9.19 1.53 5.70
CA ILE A 112 -9.40 2.35 4.51
C ILE A 112 -10.10 3.66 4.88
N LEU A 113 -11.26 3.57 5.51
CA LEU A 113 -12.07 4.74 5.84
C LEU A 113 -11.41 5.62 6.91
N TRP A 114 -10.84 5.00 7.93
CA TRP A 114 -10.14 5.69 9.01
C TRP A 114 -8.86 6.37 8.52
N GLY A 115 -8.04 5.67 7.72
CA GLY A 115 -6.83 6.22 7.11
C GLY A 115 -7.13 7.42 6.21
N ALA A 116 -8.18 7.31 5.40
CA ALA A 116 -8.63 8.40 4.55
C ALA A 116 -9.11 9.62 5.37
N PHE A 117 -9.89 9.39 6.43
CA PHE A 117 -10.31 10.44 7.35
C PHE A 117 -9.12 11.14 8.03
N LEU A 118 -8.15 10.36 8.51
CA LEU A 118 -6.93 10.91 9.11
C LEU A 118 -6.11 11.73 8.10
N ALA A 119 -5.98 11.25 6.85
CA ALA A 119 -5.27 11.98 5.79
C ALA A 119 -5.91 13.35 5.48
N LEU A 120 -7.25 13.41 5.42
CA LEU A 120 -7.98 14.66 5.22
C LEU A 120 -7.66 15.73 6.28
N ARG A 121 -7.40 15.30 7.51
CA ARG A 121 -7.13 16.19 8.65
C ARG A 121 -5.66 16.60 8.79
N GLN A 122 -4.74 15.97 8.03
CA GLN A 122 -3.31 16.29 8.13
C GLN A 122 -2.97 17.60 7.43
N THR A 123 -2.09 18.36 8.08
CA THR A 123 -1.44 19.55 7.50
C THR A 123 0.02 19.26 7.12
N ASP A 124 0.67 18.32 7.77
CA ASP A 124 2.05 17.86 7.48
C ASP A 124 2.03 16.91 6.28
N LEU A 125 2.81 17.19 5.24
CA LEU A 125 2.87 16.42 4.00
C LEU A 125 3.36 14.97 4.22
N LYS A 126 4.37 14.75 5.08
CA LYS A 126 4.82 13.39 5.39
C LYS A 126 3.74 12.58 6.08
N ARG A 127 3.03 13.17 7.04
CA ARG A 127 1.91 12.49 7.72
C ARG A 127 0.74 12.24 6.78
N LEU A 128 0.41 13.19 5.90
CA LEU A 128 -0.64 13.03 4.91
C LEU A 128 -0.33 11.84 4.00
N LEU A 129 0.88 11.78 3.44
CA LEU A 129 1.32 10.66 2.60
C LEU A 129 1.40 9.34 3.36
N THR A 130 1.69 9.37 4.67
CA THR A 130 1.68 8.17 5.51
C THR A 130 0.28 7.59 5.64
N PHE A 131 -0.74 8.41 5.91
CA PHE A 131 -2.12 7.94 5.97
C PHE A 131 -2.68 7.57 4.60
N SER A 132 -2.23 8.22 3.53
CA SER A 132 -2.47 7.77 2.16
C SER A 132 -1.90 6.37 1.93
N SER A 133 -0.66 6.14 2.34
CA SER A 133 -0.02 4.81 2.25
C SER A 133 -0.79 3.74 3.04
N LEU A 134 -1.27 4.08 4.24
CA LEU A 134 -2.11 3.21 5.05
C LEU A 134 -3.36 2.75 4.29
N ASN A 135 -4.04 3.68 3.64
CA ASN A 135 -5.23 3.42 2.84
C ASN A 135 -4.94 2.43 1.70
N HIS A 136 -3.90 2.69 0.89
CA HIS A 136 -3.55 1.83 -0.25
C HIS A 136 -3.09 0.42 0.16
N VAL A 137 -2.37 0.29 1.27
CA VAL A 137 -1.96 -1.03 1.78
C VAL A 137 -3.16 -1.79 2.32
N ALA A 138 -4.15 -1.11 2.89
CA ALA A 138 -5.40 -1.73 3.34
C ALA A 138 -6.24 -2.30 2.17
N TYR A 139 -6.15 -1.73 0.95
CA TYR A 139 -6.74 -2.37 -0.24
C TYR A 139 -6.16 -3.76 -0.51
N CYS A 140 -4.85 -3.94 -0.33
CA CYS A 140 -4.23 -5.25 -0.46
C CYS A 140 -4.83 -6.26 0.53
N VAL A 141 -5.03 -5.83 1.78
CA VAL A 141 -5.60 -6.71 2.82
C VAL A 141 -7.09 -7.00 2.55
N LEU A 142 -7.82 -6.04 2.00
CA LEU A 142 -9.18 -6.26 1.52
C LEU A 142 -9.22 -7.37 0.46
N GLY A 143 -8.28 -7.34 -0.50
CA GLY A 143 -8.08 -8.38 -1.50
C GLY A 143 -7.71 -9.73 -0.88
N VAL A 144 -6.84 -9.76 0.15
CA VAL A 144 -6.52 -11.01 0.88
C VAL A 144 -7.77 -11.62 1.52
N GLY A 145 -8.65 -10.80 2.11
CA GLY A 145 -9.94 -11.27 2.62
C GLY A 145 -10.80 -11.90 1.51
N ALA A 146 -10.77 -11.31 0.31
CA ALA A 146 -11.48 -11.88 -0.85
C ALA A 146 -10.92 -13.26 -1.26
N LEU A 147 -9.60 -13.48 -1.16
CA LEU A 147 -8.99 -14.80 -1.40
C LEU A 147 -9.55 -15.87 -0.47
N GLY A 148 -9.75 -15.55 0.82
CA GLY A 148 -10.33 -16.46 1.79
C GLY A 148 -11.77 -16.86 1.46
N ILE A 149 -12.59 -15.95 0.89
CA ILE A 149 -13.96 -16.26 0.45
C ILE A 149 -13.98 -17.02 -0.88
N ALA A 150 -13.06 -16.69 -1.79
CA ALA A 150 -12.97 -17.31 -3.11
C ALA A 150 -12.41 -18.75 -3.09
N ALA A 151 -11.87 -19.21 -1.95
CA ALA A 151 -11.24 -20.53 -1.81
C ALA A 151 -12.16 -21.74 -2.08
N ASP A 152 -13.49 -21.53 -2.16
CA ASP A 152 -14.47 -22.60 -2.42
C ASP A 152 -14.53 -23.06 -3.89
N GLY A 153 -13.58 -22.65 -4.74
CA GLY A 153 -13.48 -23.11 -6.14
C GLY A 153 -14.54 -22.58 -7.11
N LEU A 154 -15.60 -21.95 -6.60
CA LEU A 154 -16.71 -21.40 -7.40
C LEU A 154 -16.38 -20.04 -8.04
N LYS A 155 -15.25 -19.40 -7.66
CA LYS A 155 -14.88 -18.04 -8.08
C LYS A 155 -13.39 -17.92 -8.41
N VAL A 156 -12.88 -18.85 -9.22
CA VAL A 156 -11.46 -18.88 -9.64
C VAL A 156 -10.99 -17.55 -10.24
N ASP A 157 -11.83 -16.90 -11.04
CA ASP A 157 -11.51 -15.61 -11.64
C ASP A 157 -11.34 -14.50 -10.58
N ALA A 158 -12.18 -14.52 -9.53
CA ALA A 158 -12.09 -13.55 -8.44
C ALA A 158 -10.78 -13.69 -7.65
N HIS A 159 -10.35 -14.93 -7.39
CA HIS A 159 -9.08 -15.24 -6.74
C HIS A 159 -7.89 -14.75 -7.57
N ALA A 160 -7.88 -15.05 -8.88
CA ALA A 160 -6.83 -14.61 -9.78
C ALA A 160 -6.74 -13.07 -9.86
N LEU A 161 -7.89 -12.38 -10.05
CA LEU A 161 -7.95 -10.92 -10.11
C LEU A 161 -7.43 -10.27 -8.80
N ALA A 162 -7.90 -10.74 -7.64
CA ALA A 162 -7.48 -10.20 -6.36
C ALA A 162 -5.97 -10.40 -6.14
N THR A 163 -5.43 -11.59 -6.40
CA THR A 163 -4.00 -11.88 -6.24
C THR A 163 -3.14 -11.01 -7.15
N GLN A 164 -3.49 -10.93 -8.44
CA GLN A 164 -2.79 -10.11 -9.42
C GLN A 164 -2.83 -8.62 -9.02
N GLY A 165 -4.00 -8.14 -8.60
CA GLY A 165 -4.17 -6.77 -8.14
C GLY A 165 -3.33 -6.47 -6.91
N ILE A 166 -3.26 -7.37 -5.92
CA ILE A 166 -2.44 -7.19 -4.71
C ILE A 166 -0.95 -7.08 -5.08
N ILE A 167 -0.45 -7.99 -5.92
CA ILE A 167 0.96 -7.98 -6.35
C ILE A 167 1.30 -6.68 -7.09
N LEU A 168 0.43 -6.28 -8.03
CA LEU A 168 0.62 -5.05 -8.78
C LEU A 168 0.52 -3.81 -7.88
N GLN A 169 -0.37 -3.82 -6.87
CA GLN A 169 -0.52 -2.72 -5.90
C GLN A 169 0.72 -2.57 -5.01
N MET A 170 1.31 -3.67 -4.57
CA MET A 170 2.57 -3.61 -3.82
C MET A 170 3.65 -2.89 -4.62
N PHE A 171 3.74 -3.18 -5.91
CA PHE A 171 4.71 -2.56 -6.81
C PHE A 171 4.36 -1.10 -7.12
N ALA A 172 3.15 -0.83 -7.62
CA ALA A 172 2.71 0.50 -8.03
C ALA A 172 2.77 1.52 -6.89
N HIS A 173 2.16 1.16 -5.74
CA HIS A 173 2.18 2.02 -4.56
C HIS A 173 3.59 2.11 -3.95
N GLY A 174 4.39 1.05 -4.02
CA GLY A 174 5.79 1.08 -3.58
C GLY A 174 6.58 2.18 -4.28
N LEU A 175 6.50 2.24 -5.60
CA LEU A 175 7.17 3.24 -6.42
C LEU A 175 6.60 4.65 -6.22
N ALA A 176 5.28 4.81 -6.33
CA ALA A 176 4.64 6.12 -6.23
C ALA A 176 4.85 6.76 -4.86
N ALA A 177 4.66 6.01 -3.78
CA ALA A 177 4.84 6.51 -2.42
C ALA A 177 6.31 6.85 -2.14
N ALA A 178 7.27 5.99 -2.53
CA ALA A 178 8.69 6.30 -2.35
C ALA A 178 9.08 7.59 -3.08
N GLY A 179 8.62 7.77 -4.33
CA GLY A 179 8.85 9.00 -5.09
C GLY A 179 8.21 10.24 -4.47
N LEU A 180 6.97 10.13 -3.96
CA LEU A 180 6.31 11.23 -3.26
C LEU A 180 7.04 11.62 -1.97
N PHE A 181 7.47 10.65 -1.15
CA PHE A 181 8.27 10.93 0.05
C PHE A 181 9.62 11.55 -0.29
N TYR A 182 10.25 11.13 -1.41
CA TYR A 182 11.47 11.77 -1.89
C TYR A 182 11.23 13.24 -2.22
N LEU A 183 10.19 13.56 -2.98
CA LEU A 183 9.85 14.94 -3.33
C LEU A 183 9.48 15.80 -2.11
N VAL A 184 8.72 15.26 -1.15
CA VAL A 184 8.44 15.97 0.11
C VAL A 184 9.73 16.17 0.91
N GLY A 185 10.65 15.19 0.89
CA GLY A 185 11.96 15.34 1.49
C GLY A 185 12.80 16.45 0.86
N LEU A 186 12.78 16.60 -0.47
CA LEU A 186 13.42 17.72 -1.16
C LEU A 186 12.81 19.08 -0.80
N LEU A 187 11.47 19.14 -0.65
CA LEU A 187 10.82 20.37 -0.15
C LEU A 187 11.31 20.73 1.26
N GLU A 188 11.33 19.75 2.15
CA GLU A 188 11.80 19.93 3.53
C GLU A 188 13.27 20.35 3.58
N GLU A 189 14.14 19.76 2.76
CA GLU A 189 15.57 20.08 2.69
C GLU A 189 15.81 21.51 2.18
N ARG A 190 15.03 21.94 1.18
CA ARG A 190 15.19 23.27 0.56
C ARG A 190 14.56 24.42 1.36
N THR A 191 13.52 24.14 2.14
CA THR A 191 12.71 25.17 2.80
C THR A 191 12.71 25.08 4.33
N GLY A 192 13.10 23.93 4.90
CA GLY A 192 12.92 23.63 6.31
C GLY A 192 11.47 23.38 6.73
N LEU A 193 10.51 23.41 5.77
CA LEU A 193 9.07 23.32 6.01
C LEU A 193 8.46 22.14 5.27
N ARG A 194 7.35 21.61 5.80
CA ARG A 194 6.59 20.51 5.21
C ARG A 194 5.07 20.59 5.44
N GLY A 195 4.58 21.73 5.88
CA GLY A 195 3.15 21.97 5.99
C GLY A 195 2.54 22.26 4.63
N ARG A 196 1.41 21.60 4.29
CA ARG A 196 0.75 21.83 3.00
C ARG A 196 0.28 23.26 2.76
N ASN A 197 0.13 24.05 3.82
CA ASN A 197 -0.28 25.44 3.76
C ASN A 197 0.91 26.40 3.82
N ASP A 198 2.14 25.92 3.97
CA ASP A 198 3.36 26.73 3.99
C ASP A 198 3.74 27.19 2.58
N PHE A 199 3.25 26.49 1.55
CA PHE A 199 3.55 26.70 0.15
C PHE A 199 2.38 27.40 -0.58
N GLY A 200 2.56 27.66 -1.86
CA GLY A 200 1.55 28.19 -2.77
C GLY A 200 2.20 28.57 -4.09
N GLY A 201 1.53 28.26 -5.22
CA GLY A 201 2.00 28.63 -6.55
C GLY A 201 3.34 28.02 -6.99
N LEU A 202 3.82 26.94 -6.35
CA LEU A 202 5.13 26.35 -6.67
C LEU A 202 5.25 25.86 -8.11
N SER A 203 4.14 25.54 -8.79
CA SER A 203 4.18 25.12 -10.21
C SER A 203 4.73 26.21 -11.14
N ALA A 204 4.55 27.48 -10.81
CA ALA A 204 5.08 28.60 -11.60
C ALA A 204 6.61 28.76 -11.43
N VAL A 205 7.15 28.37 -10.29
CA VAL A 205 8.57 28.51 -9.93
C VAL A 205 9.37 27.25 -10.26
N THR A 206 8.79 26.08 -9.95
CA THR A 206 9.43 24.78 -10.09
C THR A 206 8.59 23.83 -10.95
N PRO A 207 8.46 24.08 -12.28
CA PRO A 207 7.56 23.34 -13.15
C PRO A 207 7.91 21.85 -13.30
N ARG A 208 9.21 21.49 -13.30
CA ARG A 208 9.63 20.08 -13.38
C ARG A 208 9.29 19.32 -12.11
N PHE A 209 9.53 19.95 -10.95
CA PHE A 209 9.16 19.40 -9.65
C PHE A 209 7.65 19.17 -9.58
N ALA A 210 6.86 20.17 -9.97
CA ALA A 210 5.41 20.07 -10.01
C ALA A 210 4.94 18.93 -10.94
N ALA A 211 5.47 18.85 -12.16
CA ALA A 211 5.09 17.81 -13.11
C ALA A 211 5.32 16.39 -12.56
N VAL A 212 6.49 16.13 -11.97
CA VAL A 212 6.79 14.82 -11.37
C VAL A 212 5.89 14.55 -10.15
N PHE A 213 5.67 15.56 -9.32
CA PHE A 213 4.78 15.42 -8.15
C PHE A 213 3.34 15.09 -8.58
N PHE A 214 2.83 15.75 -9.63
CA PHE A 214 1.51 15.44 -10.20
C PHE A 214 1.45 14.03 -10.75
N ILE A 215 2.44 13.57 -11.52
CA ILE A 215 2.47 12.20 -12.07
C ILE A 215 2.38 11.17 -10.94
N LEU A 216 3.19 11.29 -9.90
CA LEU A 216 3.20 10.34 -8.79
C LEU A 216 1.90 10.40 -7.96
N THR A 217 1.35 11.60 -7.77
CA THR A 217 0.06 11.78 -7.10
C THR A 217 -1.07 11.17 -7.93
N PHE A 218 -1.10 11.36 -9.24
CA PHE A 218 -2.12 10.78 -10.12
C PHE A 218 -2.01 9.25 -10.21
N CYS A 219 -0.79 8.69 -10.10
CA CYS A 219 -0.63 7.25 -9.93
C CYS A 219 -1.30 6.76 -8.64
N SER A 220 -1.12 7.50 -7.53
CA SER A 220 -1.76 7.19 -6.24
C SER A 220 -3.27 7.47 -6.23
N LEU A 221 -3.79 8.28 -7.14
CA LEU A 221 -5.22 8.53 -7.35
C LEU A 221 -5.90 7.44 -8.19
N GLY A 222 -5.12 6.53 -8.76
CA GLY A 222 -5.66 5.53 -9.68
C GLY A 222 -6.10 6.14 -11.02
N LEU A 223 -5.29 7.05 -11.60
CA LEU A 223 -5.59 7.58 -12.93
C LEU A 223 -5.34 6.51 -14.00
N PRO A 224 -6.28 6.29 -14.97
CA PRO A 224 -6.05 5.38 -16.10
C PRO A 224 -4.70 5.61 -16.78
N PHE A 225 -4.12 4.56 -17.33
CA PHE A 225 -2.77 4.49 -17.91
C PHE A 225 -1.61 4.48 -16.88
N MET A 226 -1.90 4.52 -15.58
CA MET A 226 -0.92 4.39 -14.52
C MET A 226 -1.09 3.10 -13.73
N ALA A 227 0.01 2.58 -13.19
CA ALA A 227 0.03 1.29 -12.49
C ALA A 227 -0.96 1.22 -11.32
N GLY A 228 -1.19 2.33 -10.62
CA GLY A 228 -2.15 2.41 -9.50
C GLY A 228 -3.57 2.04 -9.92
N PHE A 229 -4.04 2.58 -11.05
CA PHE A 229 -5.37 2.23 -11.57
C PHE A 229 -5.52 0.74 -11.86
N ALA A 230 -4.58 0.16 -12.61
CA ALA A 230 -4.64 -1.25 -12.97
C ALA A 230 -4.67 -2.15 -11.72
N ALA A 231 -3.87 -1.83 -10.73
CA ALA A 231 -3.78 -2.56 -9.48
C ALA A 231 -5.08 -2.49 -8.66
N GLU A 232 -5.57 -1.28 -8.42
CA GLU A 232 -6.80 -1.05 -7.65
C GLU A 232 -8.01 -1.64 -8.35
N PHE A 233 -8.13 -1.45 -9.66
CA PHE A 233 -9.21 -2.03 -10.46
C PHE A 233 -9.28 -3.55 -10.33
N LEU A 234 -8.14 -4.24 -10.37
CA LEU A 234 -8.08 -5.69 -10.21
C LEU A 234 -8.48 -6.12 -8.78
N ILE A 235 -7.97 -5.45 -7.74
CA ILE A 235 -8.36 -5.73 -6.35
C ILE A 235 -9.86 -5.55 -6.17
N PHE A 236 -10.39 -4.40 -6.58
CA PHE A 236 -11.81 -4.10 -6.41
C PHE A 236 -12.69 -5.03 -7.24
N SER A 237 -12.29 -5.41 -8.46
CA SER A 237 -13.03 -6.35 -9.30
C SER A 237 -13.07 -7.74 -8.66
N GLY A 238 -11.92 -8.26 -8.18
CA GLY A 238 -11.86 -9.55 -7.49
C GLY A 238 -12.67 -9.54 -6.17
N THR A 239 -12.57 -8.46 -5.39
CA THR A 239 -13.32 -8.31 -4.14
C THR A 239 -14.82 -8.16 -4.39
N PHE A 240 -15.23 -7.41 -5.41
CA PHE A 240 -16.64 -7.20 -5.75
C PHE A 240 -17.34 -8.52 -6.11
N ALA A 241 -16.66 -9.41 -6.79
CA ALA A 241 -17.21 -10.72 -7.17
C ALA A 241 -17.61 -11.59 -5.96
N VAL A 242 -16.97 -11.38 -4.80
CA VAL A 242 -17.22 -12.17 -3.58
C VAL A 242 -17.92 -11.40 -2.47
N ALA A 243 -17.69 -10.09 -2.38
CA ALA A 243 -18.20 -9.23 -1.31
C ALA A 243 -18.61 -7.84 -1.84
N PRO A 244 -19.66 -7.72 -2.66
CA PRO A 244 -20.03 -6.46 -3.33
C PRO A 244 -20.31 -5.33 -2.36
N GLY A 245 -21.00 -5.57 -1.25
CA GLY A 245 -21.33 -4.52 -0.27
C GLY A 245 -20.10 -3.90 0.40
N VAL A 246 -19.13 -4.73 0.78
CA VAL A 246 -17.87 -4.25 1.37
C VAL A 246 -17.05 -3.48 0.35
N THR A 247 -17.03 -3.96 -0.90
CA THR A 247 -16.30 -3.31 -2.00
C THR A 247 -16.89 -1.93 -2.30
N VAL A 248 -18.22 -1.82 -2.39
CA VAL A 248 -18.89 -0.51 -2.58
C VAL A 248 -18.56 0.44 -1.42
N ALA A 249 -18.58 -0.03 -0.18
CA ALA A 249 -18.18 0.80 0.96
C ALA A 249 -16.70 1.22 0.87
N ALA A 250 -15.81 0.36 0.40
CA ALA A 250 -14.39 0.67 0.23
C ALA A 250 -14.12 1.72 -0.86
N THR A 251 -15.01 1.88 -1.88
CA THR A 251 -14.88 2.95 -2.88
C THR A 251 -15.00 4.35 -2.28
N LEU A 252 -15.63 4.51 -1.12
CA LEU A 252 -15.62 5.77 -0.38
C LEU A 252 -14.20 6.19 0.03
N GLY A 253 -13.32 5.22 0.27
CA GLY A 253 -11.89 5.46 0.51
C GLY A 253 -11.19 6.04 -0.72
N LEU A 254 -11.50 5.56 -1.93
CA LEU A 254 -10.98 6.12 -3.19
C LEU A 254 -11.43 7.57 -3.37
N LEU A 255 -12.72 7.84 -3.13
CA LEU A 255 -13.24 9.20 -3.22
C LEU A 255 -12.55 10.14 -2.23
N ALA A 256 -12.38 9.71 -0.98
CA ALA A 256 -11.66 10.50 0.03
C ALA A 256 -10.19 10.70 -0.35
N THR A 257 -9.56 9.67 -0.96
CA THR A 257 -8.18 9.78 -1.49
C THR A 257 -8.08 10.88 -2.54
N ALA A 258 -9.04 10.95 -3.46
CA ALA A 258 -9.09 12.02 -4.44
C ALA A 258 -9.18 13.40 -3.75
N VAL A 259 -10.02 13.55 -2.76
CA VAL A 259 -10.19 14.83 -2.05
C VAL A 259 -8.89 15.27 -1.37
N PHE A 260 -8.24 14.41 -0.56
CA PHE A 260 -7.06 14.87 0.18
C PHE A 260 -5.82 15.04 -0.72
N LEU A 261 -5.62 14.21 -1.73
CA LEU A 261 -4.49 14.35 -2.64
C LEU A 261 -4.64 15.54 -3.59
N LEU A 262 -5.82 15.76 -4.16
CA LEU A 262 -6.07 16.95 -4.98
C LEU A 262 -6.00 18.25 -4.16
N THR A 263 -6.49 18.22 -2.92
CA THR A 263 -6.35 19.37 -2.01
C THR A 263 -4.87 19.64 -1.69
N MET A 264 -4.07 18.59 -1.51
CA MET A 264 -2.62 18.72 -1.33
C MET A 264 -1.98 19.39 -2.55
N LEU A 265 -2.25 18.89 -3.77
CA LEU A 265 -1.75 19.50 -5.00
C LEU A 265 -2.18 20.95 -5.14
N GLN A 266 -3.45 21.23 -4.89
CA GLN A 266 -3.99 22.58 -4.97
C GLN A 266 -3.28 23.54 -4.02
N ARG A 267 -3.10 23.14 -2.76
CA ARG A 267 -2.49 24.03 -1.73
C ARG A 267 -1.01 24.27 -1.96
N VAL A 268 -0.27 23.28 -2.44
CA VAL A 268 1.18 23.38 -2.62
C VAL A 268 1.54 24.03 -3.96
N PHE A 269 0.86 23.67 -5.03
CA PHE A 269 1.31 24.00 -6.40
C PHE A 269 0.51 25.09 -7.10
N THR A 270 -0.74 25.35 -6.70
CA THR A 270 -1.59 26.33 -7.39
C THR A 270 -1.79 27.59 -6.55
N GLY A 271 -2.35 28.64 -7.18
CA GLY A 271 -2.58 29.92 -6.54
C GLY A 271 -1.42 30.91 -6.72
N PRO A 272 -1.43 32.02 -5.99
CA PRO A 272 -0.37 33.03 -6.04
C PRO A 272 0.94 32.46 -5.51
N VAL A 273 2.04 32.83 -6.17
CA VAL A 273 3.39 32.42 -5.74
C VAL A 273 3.71 33.10 -4.40
N ASN A 274 4.11 32.29 -3.43
CA ASN A 274 4.66 32.83 -2.19
C ASN A 274 6.02 33.45 -2.46
N GLU A 275 6.16 34.75 -2.17
CA GLU A 275 7.38 35.56 -2.41
C GLU A 275 8.65 34.88 -1.87
N GLN A 276 8.55 34.22 -0.75
CA GLN A 276 9.65 33.52 -0.08
C GLN A 276 10.27 32.41 -0.96
N TYR A 277 9.51 31.84 -1.91
CA TYR A 277 9.97 30.71 -2.74
C TYR A 277 10.22 31.07 -4.20
N LYS A 278 10.18 32.34 -4.58
CA LYS A 278 10.43 32.78 -5.96
C LYS A 278 11.79 32.35 -6.51
N SER A 279 12.80 32.18 -5.66
CA SER A 279 14.15 31.74 -6.02
C SER A 279 14.42 30.25 -5.73
N MET A 280 13.39 29.49 -5.39
CA MET A 280 13.57 28.04 -5.10
C MET A 280 14.06 27.31 -6.36
N PRO A 281 15.15 26.53 -6.28
CA PRO A 281 15.65 25.77 -7.43
C PRO A 281 14.68 24.65 -7.83
N ASP A 282 14.50 24.47 -9.14
CA ASP A 282 13.76 23.32 -9.68
C ASP A 282 14.60 22.03 -9.59
N LEU A 283 14.05 20.89 -10.01
CA LEU A 283 14.74 19.60 -9.98
C LEU A 283 16.07 19.67 -10.75
N THR A 284 17.12 19.22 -10.09
CA THR A 284 18.44 19.02 -10.69
C THR A 284 18.44 17.80 -11.60
N ARG A 285 19.48 17.68 -12.45
CA ARG A 285 19.64 16.50 -13.33
C ARG A 285 19.72 15.19 -12.55
N ASN A 286 20.42 15.18 -11.42
CA ASN A 286 20.56 13.98 -10.59
C ASN A 286 19.24 13.56 -9.96
N GLU A 287 18.44 14.52 -9.46
CA GLU A 287 17.11 14.26 -8.90
C GLU A 287 16.16 13.70 -9.98
N ILE A 288 16.21 14.25 -11.20
CA ILE A 288 15.44 13.72 -12.34
C ILE A 288 15.88 12.30 -12.67
N LEU A 289 17.18 11.99 -12.70
CA LEU A 289 17.69 10.66 -12.99
C LEU A 289 17.21 9.62 -11.96
N ILE A 290 17.09 10.00 -10.68
CA ILE A 290 16.53 9.13 -9.62
C ILE A 290 15.04 8.87 -9.84
N LEU A 291 14.29 9.87 -10.27
CA LEU A 291 12.83 9.79 -10.45
C LEU A 291 12.41 9.15 -11.78
N THR A 292 13.25 9.25 -12.81
CA THR A 292 12.96 8.75 -14.16
C THR A 292 12.59 7.25 -14.19
N PRO A 293 13.36 6.32 -13.59
CA PRO A 293 12.99 4.91 -13.61
C PRO A 293 11.65 4.65 -12.90
N ILE A 294 11.32 5.39 -11.84
CA ILE A 294 10.04 5.28 -11.14
C ILE A 294 8.90 5.65 -12.10
N ILE A 295 9.02 6.77 -12.80
CA ILE A 295 8.02 7.24 -13.76
C ILE A 295 7.84 6.26 -14.91
N ILE A 296 8.95 5.77 -15.50
CA ILE A 296 8.91 4.80 -16.59
C ILE A 296 8.16 3.53 -16.15
N LEU A 297 8.49 2.99 -14.97
CA LEU A 297 7.89 1.76 -14.47
C LEU A 297 6.40 1.94 -14.15
N ILE A 298 5.98 3.11 -13.63
CA ILE A 298 4.57 3.42 -13.36
C ILE A 298 3.75 3.44 -14.65
N PHE A 299 4.24 4.09 -15.70
CA PHE A 299 3.54 4.12 -16.98
C PHE A 299 3.58 2.77 -17.68
N TRP A 300 4.72 2.09 -17.67
CA TRP A 300 4.83 0.76 -18.27
C TRP A 300 3.83 -0.23 -17.66
N ALA A 301 3.80 -0.32 -16.33
CA ALA A 301 2.89 -1.22 -15.64
C ALA A 301 1.40 -0.79 -15.76
N GLY A 302 1.13 0.48 -16.02
CA GLY A 302 -0.23 0.98 -16.24
C GLY A 302 -0.74 0.82 -17.66
N ILE A 303 0.12 1.04 -18.67
CA ILE A 303 -0.25 0.93 -20.08
C ILE A 303 -0.19 -0.53 -20.56
N TYR A 304 0.78 -1.29 -20.05
CA TYR A 304 1.02 -2.68 -20.43
C TYR A 304 1.04 -3.62 -19.23
N PRO A 305 -0.08 -3.74 -18.49
CA PRO A 305 -0.15 -4.53 -17.28
C PRO A 305 0.06 -6.03 -17.52
N THR A 306 -0.21 -6.54 -18.73
CA THR A 306 -0.09 -7.97 -19.10
C THR A 306 1.26 -8.57 -18.71
N THR A 307 2.38 -7.85 -18.97
CA THR A 307 3.72 -8.33 -18.60
C THR A 307 3.83 -8.63 -17.09
N TRP A 308 3.22 -7.77 -16.26
CA TRP A 308 3.23 -7.91 -14.81
C TRP A 308 2.24 -8.99 -14.34
N LEU A 309 1.10 -9.10 -15.04
CA LEU A 309 0.08 -10.10 -14.74
C LEU A 309 0.57 -11.52 -15.07
N GLU A 310 1.25 -11.72 -16.19
CA GLU A 310 1.87 -13.01 -16.55
C GLU A 310 2.96 -13.41 -15.55
N PHE A 311 3.80 -12.45 -15.13
CA PHE A 311 4.79 -12.68 -14.09
C PHE A 311 4.14 -13.08 -12.77
N SER A 312 3.06 -12.39 -12.36
CA SER A 312 2.34 -12.68 -11.12
C SER A 312 1.63 -14.04 -11.19
N GLN A 313 1.10 -14.45 -12.35
CA GLN A 313 0.51 -15.77 -12.55
C GLN A 313 1.55 -16.90 -12.37
N LYS A 314 2.75 -16.73 -12.92
CA LYS A 314 3.85 -17.69 -12.69
C LYS A 314 4.23 -17.78 -11.21
N LEU A 315 4.26 -16.65 -10.50
CA LEU A 315 4.52 -16.63 -9.07
C LEU A 315 3.40 -17.33 -8.27
N THR A 316 2.14 -17.12 -8.62
CA THR A 316 1.00 -17.79 -7.96
C THR A 316 0.96 -19.28 -8.19
N GLN A 317 1.40 -19.76 -9.36
CA GLN A 317 1.53 -21.19 -9.64
C GLN A 317 2.69 -21.86 -8.86
N MET A 318 3.69 -21.08 -8.43
CA MET A 318 4.79 -21.54 -7.57
C MET A 318 4.46 -21.48 -6.06
N ILE A 319 3.33 -20.87 -5.70
CA ILE A 319 2.82 -20.85 -4.34
C ILE A 319 1.87 -22.04 -4.23
N PRO A 320 2.25 -23.09 -3.47
CA PRO A 320 1.44 -24.29 -3.35
C PRO A 320 0.08 -23.99 -2.71
#